data_0e69a6f752bff9bba1ffac6457c8a978
#
_entry.id   0e69a6f752bff9bba1ffac6457c8a978
#
_cell.length_a   1.000
_cell.length_b   1.000
_cell.length_c   1.000
_cell.angle_alpha   90.00
_cell.angle_beta   90.00
_cell.angle_gamma   90.00
#
_symmetry.space_group_name_H-M   'P 1'
#
loop_
_entity.id
_entity.type
_entity.pdbx_description
1 polymer ?
#
loop_
_entity_poly.entity_id
_entity_poly.type
_entity_poly.pdbx_seq_one_letter_code
_entity_poly.pdbx_strand_id
1 'polypeptide(L)'
;MLPQTGVTFSCDDAALQKLFDEAERKCLHNLKDFGADTVLVEGGGYEKIWLETQPMGGEMYWKRNMTAAMNNQLLFMRTQRADGRIAGSIQCHPDGTIE
;
A
#
# COMPACT_ATOMS: atom_id res chain seq x y z
N MET A 1 0.36 21.77 4.02
CA MET A 1 1.57 20.95 3.80
C MET A 1 1.13 19.55 3.50
N LEU A 2 1.58 18.98 2.39
CA LEU A 2 1.26 17.59 2.08
C LEU A 2 1.99 16.66 3.05
N PRO A 3 1.37 15.56 3.50
CA PRO A 3 2.05 14.56 4.30
C PRO A 3 3.29 14.06 3.56
N GLN A 4 4.38 13.86 4.27
CA GLN A 4 5.62 13.36 3.69
C GLN A 4 5.84 11.91 4.07
N THR A 5 6.48 11.17 3.18
CA THR A 5 6.78 9.76 3.42
C THR A 5 7.99 9.53 4.32
N GLY A 6 8.74 10.59 4.62
CA GLY A 6 10.01 10.49 5.33
C GLY A 6 11.18 10.12 4.43
N VAL A 7 10.94 9.86 3.15
CA VAL A 7 11.97 9.59 2.15
C VAL A 7 12.13 10.83 1.28
N THR A 8 13.35 11.30 1.13
CA THR A 8 13.67 12.49 0.35
C THR A 8 14.67 12.19 -0.75
N PHE A 9 14.53 12.89 -1.84
CA PHE A 9 15.45 12.83 -2.98
C PHE A 9 15.57 14.24 -3.54
N SER A 10 16.78 14.64 -3.88
CA SER A 10 17.01 15.93 -4.54
C SER A 10 18.03 15.79 -5.64
N CYS A 11 17.77 16.43 -6.76
CA CYS A 11 18.71 16.52 -7.87
C CYS A 11 18.45 17.80 -8.66
N ASP A 12 19.40 18.17 -9.52
CA ASP A 12 19.30 19.37 -10.36
C ASP A 12 18.59 19.09 -11.70
N ASP A 13 18.24 17.84 -12.00
CA ASP A 13 17.39 17.50 -13.13
C ASP A 13 15.92 17.67 -12.76
N ALA A 14 15.27 18.68 -13.33
CA ALA A 14 13.90 19.03 -12.98
C ALA A 14 12.90 17.91 -13.32
N ALA A 15 13.16 17.16 -14.42
CA ALA A 15 12.26 16.07 -14.82
C ALA A 15 12.35 14.89 -13.86
N LEU A 16 13.56 14.52 -13.43
CA LEU A 16 13.74 13.46 -12.43
C LEU A 16 13.17 13.86 -11.07
N GLN A 17 13.38 15.11 -10.67
CA GLN A 17 12.82 15.59 -9.41
C GLN A 17 11.30 15.51 -9.42
N LYS A 18 10.68 15.96 -10.51
CA LYS A 18 9.23 15.89 -10.66
C LYS A 18 8.72 14.45 -10.64
N LEU A 19 9.41 13.55 -11.32
CA LEU A 19 9.04 12.14 -11.35
C LEU A 19 9.04 11.54 -9.94
N PHE A 20 10.09 11.82 -9.16
CA PHE A 20 10.18 11.33 -7.79
C PHE A 20 9.06 11.92 -6.92
N ASP A 21 8.86 13.22 -6.97
CA ASP A 21 7.84 13.90 -6.15
C ASP A 21 6.44 13.39 -6.46
N GLU A 22 6.12 13.17 -7.72
CA GLU A 22 4.82 12.63 -8.14
C GLU A 22 4.65 11.16 -7.73
N ALA A 23 5.70 10.36 -7.81
CA ALA A 23 5.66 8.98 -7.37
C ALA A 23 5.42 8.88 -5.86
N GLU A 24 6.09 9.70 -5.06
CA GLU A 24 5.89 9.73 -3.61
C GLU A 24 4.47 10.20 -3.27
N ARG A 25 3.98 11.21 -3.95
CA ARG A 25 2.61 11.70 -3.76
C ARG A 25 1.58 10.62 -4.11
N LYS A 26 1.83 9.86 -5.18
CA LYS A 26 0.95 8.77 -5.58
C LYS A 26 0.93 7.65 -4.55
N CYS A 27 2.07 7.34 -3.96
CA CYS A 27 2.14 6.36 -2.88
C CYS A 27 1.26 6.78 -1.69
N LEU A 28 1.32 8.05 -1.29
CA LEU A 28 0.46 8.56 -0.22
C LEU A 28 -1.02 8.46 -0.59
N HIS A 29 -1.34 8.72 -1.85
CA HIS A 29 -2.72 8.66 -2.36
C HIS A 29 -3.28 7.23 -2.35
N ASN A 30 -2.41 6.23 -2.42
CA ASN A 30 -2.80 4.83 -2.42
C ASN A 30 -2.94 4.23 -1.02
N LEU A 31 -2.77 5.02 0.03
CA LEU A 31 -3.10 4.59 1.39
C LEU A 31 -4.61 4.64 1.56
N LYS A 32 -5.20 3.51 1.97
CA LYS A 32 -6.64 3.38 2.17
C LYS A 32 -6.91 2.70 3.50
N ASP A 33 -8.08 2.97 4.06
CA ASP A 33 -8.51 2.32 5.30
C ASP A 33 -9.35 1.09 4.98
N PHE A 34 -8.88 -0.07 5.44
CA PHE A 34 -9.64 -1.32 5.41
C PHE A 34 -10.10 -1.59 6.84
N GLY A 35 -11.27 -1.02 7.19
CA GLY A 35 -11.73 -1.03 8.57
C GLY A 35 -10.83 -0.16 9.45
N ALA A 36 -10.25 -0.73 10.51
CA ALA A 36 -9.35 -0.02 11.42
C ALA A 36 -7.90 0.05 10.89
N ASP A 37 -7.58 -0.68 9.83
CA ASP A 37 -6.20 -0.82 9.36
C ASP A 37 -5.97 0.02 8.10
N THR A 38 -4.94 0.87 8.13
CA THR A 38 -4.48 1.57 6.93
C THR A 38 -3.57 0.65 6.15
N VAL A 39 -3.85 0.49 4.85
CA VAL A 39 -3.11 -0.38 3.95
C VAL A 39 -2.69 0.39 2.70
N LEU A 40 -1.73 -0.16 1.96
CA LEU A 40 -1.30 0.36 0.67
C LEU A 40 -1.96 -0.49 -0.42
N VAL A 41 -2.84 0.12 -1.21
CA VAL A 41 -3.48 -0.54 -2.35
C VAL A 41 -2.67 -0.36 -3.62
N GLU A 42 -2.98 -1.14 -4.67
CA GLU A 42 -2.31 -1.06 -5.96
C GLU A 42 -2.49 0.32 -6.62
N GLY A 43 -3.66 0.93 -6.46
CA GLY A 43 -3.96 2.22 -7.07
C GLY A 43 -4.39 2.12 -8.53
N GLY A 44 -4.45 3.27 -9.20
CA GLY A 44 -4.84 3.29 -10.61
C GLY A 44 -6.25 2.76 -10.87
N GLY A 45 -7.16 2.88 -9.91
CA GLY A 45 -8.51 2.31 -9.98
C GLY A 45 -8.64 0.92 -9.35
N TYR A 46 -7.53 0.31 -8.95
CA TYR A 46 -7.53 -0.99 -8.26
C TYR A 46 -7.35 -0.76 -6.76
N GLU A 47 -8.46 -0.62 -6.06
CA GLU A 47 -8.44 -0.40 -4.61
C GLU A 47 -8.43 -1.73 -3.85
N LYS A 48 -7.47 -2.57 -4.21
CA LYS A 48 -7.23 -3.89 -3.63
C LYS A 48 -5.77 -4.02 -3.25
N ILE A 49 -5.49 -4.94 -2.34
CA ILE A 49 -4.13 -5.41 -2.12
C ILE A 49 -3.97 -6.79 -2.76
N TRP A 50 -2.88 -6.98 -3.49
CA TRP A 50 -2.58 -8.20 -4.22
C TRP A 50 -1.43 -8.94 -3.55
N LEU A 51 -1.56 -10.26 -3.43
CA LEU A 51 -0.55 -11.07 -2.75
C LEU A 51 0.80 -11.03 -3.48
N GLU A 52 0.78 -11.11 -4.81
CA GLU A 52 1.99 -11.18 -5.61
C GLU A 52 2.86 -9.92 -5.53
N THR A 53 2.28 -8.78 -5.21
CA THR A 53 3.03 -7.52 -5.13
C THR A 53 3.60 -7.24 -3.74
N GLN A 54 3.20 -8.02 -2.72
CA GLN A 54 3.61 -7.74 -1.34
C GLN A 54 5.12 -7.84 -1.10
N PRO A 55 5.85 -8.82 -1.65
CA PRO A 55 7.29 -8.87 -1.44
C PRO A 55 8.03 -7.61 -1.88
N MET A 56 7.63 -7.05 -3.03
CA MET A 56 8.25 -5.82 -3.55
C MET A 56 7.69 -4.57 -2.89
N GLY A 57 6.37 -4.49 -2.79
CA GLY A 57 5.69 -3.34 -2.20
C GLY A 57 6.00 -3.19 -0.73
N GLY A 58 6.03 -4.28 0.01
CA GLY A 58 6.39 -4.28 1.42
C GLY A 58 7.83 -3.80 1.63
N GLU A 59 8.77 -4.32 0.86
CA GLU A 59 10.16 -3.90 0.95
C GLU A 59 10.34 -2.42 0.60
N MET A 60 9.67 -1.95 -0.43
CA MET A 60 9.73 -0.55 -0.84
C MET A 60 9.08 0.37 0.19
N TYR A 61 7.99 -0.04 0.79
CA TYR A 61 7.12 0.85 1.56
C TYR A 61 7.35 0.80 3.07
N TRP A 62 7.99 -0.22 3.61
CA TRP A 62 8.19 -0.32 5.06
C TRP A 62 8.99 0.87 5.63
N LYS A 63 9.89 1.43 4.84
CA LYS A 63 10.65 2.62 5.24
C LYS A 63 9.81 3.90 5.25
N ARG A 64 8.73 3.92 4.48
CA ARG A 64 7.84 5.07 4.38
C ARG A 64 6.70 4.99 5.40
N ASN A 65 6.15 3.81 5.59
CA ASN A 65 5.06 3.57 6.52
C ASN A 65 5.06 2.08 6.89
N MET A 66 5.80 1.75 7.93
CA MET A 66 5.91 0.37 8.40
C MET A 66 4.56 -0.21 8.79
N THR A 67 3.69 0.60 9.42
CA THR A 67 2.37 0.14 9.86
C THR A 67 1.53 -0.31 8.66
N ALA A 68 1.47 0.48 7.59
CA ALA A 68 0.72 0.10 6.39
C ALA A 68 1.33 -1.15 5.74
N ALA A 69 2.65 -1.22 5.62
CA ALA A 69 3.32 -2.38 5.04
C ALA A 69 3.04 -3.66 5.86
N MET A 70 3.07 -3.58 7.18
CA MET A 70 2.72 -4.70 8.05
C MET A 70 1.25 -5.07 7.94
N ASN A 71 0.36 -4.09 7.90
CA ASN A 71 -1.08 -4.34 7.79
C ASN A 71 -1.42 -5.11 6.52
N ASN A 72 -0.77 -4.80 5.40
CA ASN A 72 -0.93 -5.55 4.17
C ASN A 72 -0.63 -7.04 4.37
N GLN A 73 0.50 -7.36 5.01
CA GLN A 73 0.88 -8.75 5.29
C GLN A 73 -0.11 -9.42 6.25
N LEU A 74 -0.45 -8.72 7.32
CA LEU A 74 -1.34 -9.27 8.35
C LEU A 74 -2.74 -9.55 7.81
N LEU A 75 -3.26 -8.74 6.88
CA LEU A 75 -4.57 -8.99 6.28
C LEU A 75 -4.60 -10.32 5.50
N PHE A 76 -3.54 -10.65 4.77
CA PHE A 76 -3.47 -11.95 4.11
C PHE A 76 -3.45 -13.09 5.11
N MET A 77 -2.77 -12.92 6.23
CA MET A 77 -2.75 -13.94 7.29
C MET A 77 -4.11 -14.08 7.97
N ARG A 78 -4.77 -12.97 8.29
CA ARG A 78 -6.07 -12.96 8.98
C ARG A 78 -7.19 -13.50 8.12
N THR A 79 -7.11 -13.34 6.81
CA THR A 79 -8.13 -13.81 5.87
C THR A 79 -7.85 -15.20 5.34
N GLN A 80 -6.82 -15.87 5.84
CA GLN A 80 -6.51 -17.24 5.47
C GLN A 80 -7.69 -18.14 5.80
N ARG A 81 -8.05 -19.00 4.86
CA ARG A 81 -9.16 -19.96 5.03
C ARG A 81 -8.75 -21.10 5.95
N ALA A 82 -9.76 -21.77 6.51
CA ALA A 82 -9.53 -22.92 7.40
C ALA A 82 -8.74 -24.06 6.71
N ASP A 83 -8.86 -24.20 5.39
CA ASP A 83 -8.10 -25.17 4.61
C ASP A 83 -6.67 -24.73 4.26
N GLY A 84 -6.25 -23.55 4.76
CA GLY A 84 -4.92 -23.01 4.55
C GLY A 84 -4.75 -22.10 3.34
N ARG A 85 -5.77 -21.99 2.49
CA ARG A 85 -5.67 -21.13 1.30
C ARG A 85 -5.57 -19.67 1.67
N ILE A 86 -4.74 -18.96 0.93
CA ILE A 86 -4.56 -17.51 1.05
C ILE A 86 -5.16 -16.86 -0.21
N ALA A 87 -5.87 -15.76 -0.03
CA ALA A 87 -6.45 -15.03 -1.15
C ALA A 87 -5.37 -14.46 -2.07
N GLY A 88 -5.67 -14.35 -3.36
CA GLY A 88 -4.79 -13.66 -4.32
C GLY A 88 -4.90 -12.15 -4.22
N SER A 89 -6.06 -11.65 -3.79
CA SER A 89 -6.29 -10.23 -3.56
C SER A 89 -7.33 -10.03 -2.46
N ILE A 90 -7.27 -8.88 -1.82
CA ILE A 90 -8.21 -8.50 -0.75
C ILE A 90 -8.72 -7.10 -1.03
N GLN A 91 -10.03 -6.89 -0.86
CA GLN A 91 -10.63 -5.57 -0.97
C GLN A 91 -11.55 -5.30 0.22
N CYS A 92 -11.77 -4.01 0.50
CA CYS A 92 -12.75 -3.56 1.47
C CYS A 92 -14.00 -3.12 0.71
N HIS A 93 -15.12 -3.76 1.00
CA HIS A 93 -16.41 -3.43 0.38
C HIS A 93 -17.03 -2.21 1.07
N PRO A 94 -17.98 -1.51 0.41
CA PRO A 94 -18.63 -0.33 1.02
C PRO A 94 -19.32 -0.59 2.35
N ASP A 95 -19.74 -1.84 2.61
CA ASP A 95 -20.36 -2.23 3.88
C ASP A 95 -19.34 -2.53 5.00
N GLY A 96 -18.04 -2.40 4.69
CA GLY A 96 -16.96 -2.67 5.63
C GLY A 96 -16.44 -4.11 5.61
N THR A 97 -17.05 -4.99 4.81
CA THR A 97 -16.58 -6.37 4.66
C THR A 97 -15.22 -6.40 3.97
N ILE A 98 -14.29 -7.17 4.52
CA ILE A 98 -12.93 -7.32 3.98
C ILE A 98 -12.78 -8.76 3.46
N GLU A 99 -12.50 -8.88 2.16
CA GLU A 99 -12.32 -10.19 1.53
C GLU A 99 -11.54 -10.12 0.21
#